data_83cbb399723b4887febed035296f4519
#
_entry.id   83cbb399723b4887febed035296f4519
#
_cell.length_a   1.000
_cell.length_b   1.000
_cell.length_c   1.000
_cell.angle_alpha   90.00
_cell.angle_beta   90.00
_cell.angle_gamma   90.00
#
_symmetry.space_group_name_H-M   'P 1'
#
loop_
_entity.id
_entity.type
_entity.pdbx_description
1 polymer ?
#
loop_
_entity_poly.entity_id
_entity_poly.type
_entity_poly.pdbx_seq_one_letter_code
_entity_poly.pdbx_strand_id
1 'polypeptide(L)'
;MTGSKKRIVIALGGNALQDSNGPATAEAQLEVAKKTCEYIAEIVNRNYEIVIVHGNGPQVGRILAASEAAKDITPVMPFDVVGAMSQGYIGYHIQQALGMALAKQGRSIPVSTIVTQVVVDRDDPAFQNPTKPIGSFYTEEEAKTLMKEKGYVMKEDAGRGWRRVVASPIPQRIVEIDTVKQLCGSCIVIAAGGGGVPVIELPDGSLESVAAAI
;
A
#
# COMPACT_ATOMS: atom_id res chain seq x y z
N MET A 1 -30.21 -22.99 9.54
CA MET A 1 -30.08 -21.54 9.46
C MET A 1 -28.57 -21.23 9.50
N THR A 2 -27.93 -21.00 8.36
CA THR A 2 -26.53 -20.58 8.30
C THR A 2 -26.52 -19.10 8.64
N GLY A 3 -26.25 -18.77 9.91
CA GLY A 3 -26.03 -17.39 10.31
C GLY A 3 -24.95 -16.74 9.44
N SER A 4 -25.16 -15.51 8.99
CA SER A 4 -24.15 -14.78 8.20
C SER A 4 -22.85 -14.72 9.02
N LYS A 5 -21.74 -15.13 8.42
CA LYS A 5 -20.44 -15.00 9.05
C LYS A 5 -20.16 -13.52 9.34
N LYS A 6 -19.59 -13.23 10.51
CA LYS A 6 -19.10 -11.88 10.79
C LYS A 6 -17.89 -11.60 9.91
N ARG A 7 -17.84 -10.39 9.33
CA ARG A 7 -16.68 -9.92 8.57
C ARG A 7 -15.73 -9.15 9.49
N ILE A 8 -14.43 -9.39 9.32
CA ILE A 8 -13.36 -8.70 10.03
C ILE A 8 -12.43 -8.08 9.01
N VAL A 9 -12.07 -6.82 9.22
CA VAL A 9 -11.00 -6.15 8.48
C VAL A 9 -9.77 -6.12 9.39
N ILE A 10 -8.65 -6.68 8.91
CA ILE A 10 -7.37 -6.71 9.62
C ILE A 10 -6.43 -5.72 8.94
N ALA A 11 -5.98 -4.71 9.68
CA ALA A 11 -5.04 -3.72 9.19
C ALA A 11 -3.61 -4.08 9.62
N LEU A 12 -2.71 -4.27 8.65
CA LEU A 12 -1.30 -4.57 8.87
C LEU A 12 -0.46 -3.30 8.72
N GLY A 13 0.06 -2.81 9.84
CA GLY A 13 1.00 -1.70 9.85
C GLY A 13 2.44 -2.12 9.51
N GLY A 14 3.38 -1.16 9.53
CA GLY A 14 4.77 -1.38 9.13
C GLY A 14 5.46 -2.55 9.85
N ASN A 15 5.29 -2.67 11.16
CA ASN A 15 5.92 -3.72 11.96
C ASN A 15 5.38 -5.14 11.67
N ALA A 16 4.19 -5.25 11.09
CA ALA A 16 3.62 -6.53 10.66
C ALA A 16 4.15 -6.99 9.29
N LEU A 17 4.87 -6.12 8.59
CA LEU A 17 5.37 -6.33 7.23
C LEU A 17 6.90 -6.24 7.12
N GLN A 18 7.56 -5.60 8.08
CA GLN A 18 9.00 -5.41 8.08
C GLN A 18 9.48 -5.18 9.52
N ASP A 19 10.58 -5.83 9.89
CA ASP A 19 11.31 -5.49 11.12
C ASP A 19 12.03 -4.15 10.93
N SER A 20 11.79 -3.20 11.85
CA SER A 20 12.41 -1.87 11.81
C SER A 20 13.95 -1.92 11.97
N ASN A 21 14.48 -2.96 12.62
CA ASN A 21 15.91 -3.15 12.87
C ASN A 21 16.52 -4.22 11.96
N GLY A 22 15.71 -4.89 11.14
CA GLY A 22 16.14 -5.95 10.24
C GLY A 22 16.51 -5.44 8.84
N PRO A 23 17.14 -6.32 8.03
CA PRO A 23 17.42 -5.97 6.64
C PRO A 23 16.12 -5.78 5.85
N ALA A 24 16.15 -4.85 4.91
CA ALA A 24 14.99 -4.53 4.07
C ALA A 24 14.88 -5.42 2.81
N THR A 25 15.42 -6.63 2.85
CA THR A 25 15.36 -7.58 1.73
C THR A 25 13.96 -8.20 1.60
N ALA A 26 13.64 -8.73 0.43
CA ALA A 26 12.37 -9.40 0.18
C ALA A 26 12.19 -10.63 1.08
N GLU A 27 13.27 -11.39 1.30
CA GLU A 27 13.28 -12.57 2.17
C GLU A 27 12.97 -12.21 3.62
N ALA A 28 13.60 -11.15 4.14
CA ALA A 28 13.36 -10.70 5.52
C ALA A 28 11.92 -10.24 5.70
N GLN A 29 11.34 -9.53 4.74
CA GLN A 29 9.95 -9.11 4.78
C GLN A 29 8.99 -10.29 4.69
N LEU A 30 9.30 -11.29 3.86
CA LEU A 30 8.50 -12.52 3.81
C LEU A 30 8.52 -13.28 5.14
N GLU A 31 9.66 -13.33 5.84
CA GLU A 31 9.75 -13.98 7.16
C GLU A 31 8.89 -13.24 8.21
N VAL A 32 8.86 -11.91 8.18
CA VAL A 32 7.95 -11.13 9.05
C VAL A 32 6.49 -11.41 8.69
N ALA A 33 6.15 -11.42 7.39
CA ALA A 33 4.81 -11.74 6.92
C ALA A 33 4.38 -13.15 7.34
N LYS A 34 5.27 -14.16 7.30
CA LYS A 34 4.98 -15.53 7.77
C LYS A 34 4.55 -15.55 9.23
N LYS A 35 5.31 -14.89 10.11
CA LYS A 35 4.98 -14.80 11.54
C LYS A 35 3.61 -14.14 11.76
N THR A 36 3.35 -13.02 11.08
CA THR A 36 2.07 -12.30 11.16
C THR A 36 0.92 -13.18 10.66
N CYS A 37 1.11 -13.90 9.56
CA CYS A 37 0.08 -14.73 8.96
C CYS A 37 -0.24 -16.00 9.76
N GLU A 38 0.65 -16.50 10.60
CA GLU A 38 0.34 -17.57 11.55
C GLU A 38 -0.78 -17.15 12.51
N TYR A 39 -0.71 -15.94 13.07
CA TYR A 39 -1.78 -15.40 13.92
C TYR A 39 -3.09 -15.14 13.15
N ILE A 40 -3.01 -14.66 11.90
CA ILE A 40 -4.20 -14.46 11.06
C ILE A 40 -4.88 -15.80 10.77
N ALA A 41 -4.11 -16.86 10.49
CA ALA A 41 -4.67 -18.19 10.26
C ALA A 41 -5.45 -18.74 11.45
N GLU A 42 -5.05 -18.41 12.69
CA GLU A 42 -5.81 -18.75 13.90
C GLU A 42 -7.15 -18.00 13.97
N ILE A 43 -7.21 -16.74 13.52
CA ILE A 43 -8.46 -15.97 13.46
C ILE A 43 -9.41 -16.57 12.41
N VAL A 44 -8.88 -17.03 11.28
CA VAL A 44 -9.67 -17.73 10.23
C VAL A 44 -10.39 -18.94 10.80
N ASN A 45 -9.80 -19.65 11.77
CA ASN A 45 -10.42 -20.80 12.43
C ASN A 45 -11.69 -20.47 13.21
N ARG A 46 -11.93 -19.21 13.53
CA ARG A 46 -13.13 -18.77 14.28
C ARG A 46 -14.33 -18.46 13.38
N ASN A 47 -14.30 -18.90 12.13
CA ASN A 47 -15.42 -18.77 11.18
C ASN A 47 -15.80 -17.31 10.82
N TYR A 48 -14.79 -16.45 10.65
CA TYR A 48 -14.97 -15.10 10.14
C TYR A 48 -14.69 -15.03 8.64
N GLU A 49 -15.33 -14.08 7.96
CA GLU A 49 -14.87 -13.56 6.66
C GLU A 49 -13.76 -12.54 6.89
N ILE A 50 -12.63 -12.70 6.24
CA ILE A 50 -11.46 -11.85 6.50
C ILE A 50 -11.13 -11.03 5.26
N VAL A 51 -10.97 -9.72 5.48
CA VAL A 51 -10.35 -8.77 4.55
C VAL A 51 -9.09 -8.24 5.22
N ILE A 52 -7.98 -8.21 4.48
CA ILE A 52 -6.71 -7.69 4.96
C ILE A 52 -6.42 -6.39 4.21
N VAL A 53 -6.05 -5.36 4.95
CA VAL A 53 -5.52 -4.11 4.42
C VAL A 53 -4.11 -3.90 4.99
N HIS A 54 -3.25 -3.17 4.29
CA HIS A 54 -1.88 -2.99 4.74
C HIS A 54 -1.31 -1.62 4.39
N GLY A 55 -0.33 -1.14 5.17
CA GLY A 55 0.51 -0.01 4.81
C GLY A 55 1.54 -0.39 3.75
N ASN A 56 2.20 0.61 3.14
CA ASN A 56 3.18 0.41 2.08
C ASN A 56 4.34 1.43 2.08
N GLY A 57 4.41 2.34 3.03
CA GLY A 57 5.34 3.48 2.99
C GLY A 57 6.80 3.10 2.73
N PRO A 58 7.42 2.15 3.48
CA PRO A 58 8.80 1.74 3.23
C PRO A 58 9.01 1.11 1.85
N GLN A 59 8.03 0.34 1.36
CA GLN A 59 8.10 -0.34 0.06
C GLN A 59 8.00 0.66 -1.08
N VAL A 60 7.06 1.59 -1.02
CA VAL A 60 6.95 2.71 -1.98
C VAL A 60 8.25 3.50 -2.05
N GLY A 61 8.83 3.83 -0.88
CA GLY A 61 10.11 4.55 -0.82
C GLY A 61 11.24 3.83 -1.54
N ARG A 62 11.36 2.52 -1.37
CA ARG A 62 12.40 1.71 -2.04
C ARG A 62 12.18 1.56 -3.54
N ILE A 63 10.95 1.30 -3.97
CA ILE A 63 10.61 1.18 -5.40
C ILE A 63 10.91 2.51 -6.09
N LEU A 64 10.53 3.63 -5.47
CA LEU A 64 10.80 4.96 -6.01
C LEU A 64 12.30 5.23 -6.11
N ALA A 65 13.06 4.97 -5.04
CA ALA A 65 14.52 5.15 -5.04
C ALA A 65 15.22 4.28 -6.10
N ALA A 66 14.82 3.02 -6.25
CA ALA A 66 15.35 2.13 -7.28
C ALA A 66 15.03 2.64 -8.71
N SER A 67 13.81 3.12 -8.93
CA SER A 67 13.40 3.71 -10.20
C SER A 67 14.17 5.00 -10.52
N GLU A 68 14.39 5.86 -9.54
CA GLU A 68 15.19 7.09 -9.72
C GLU A 68 16.67 6.79 -9.93
N ALA A 69 17.23 5.79 -9.27
CA ALA A 69 18.61 5.38 -9.49
C ALA A 69 18.86 4.84 -10.91
N ALA A 70 17.85 4.24 -11.52
CA ALA A 70 17.92 3.70 -12.88
C ALA A 70 17.48 4.69 -13.99
N LYS A 71 17.29 5.97 -13.68
CA LYS A 71 16.72 6.97 -14.60
C LYS A 71 17.46 7.12 -15.93
N ASP A 72 18.76 6.83 -15.96
CA ASP A 72 19.60 6.92 -17.15
C ASP A 72 19.52 5.64 -18.04
N ILE A 73 18.84 4.61 -17.53
CA ILE A 73 18.64 3.32 -18.22
C ILE A 73 17.19 3.13 -18.66
N THR A 74 16.25 3.53 -17.77
CA THR A 74 14.81 3.37 -18.00
C THR A 74 14.03 4.57 -17.43
N PRO A 75 12.87 4.93 -18.00
CA PRO A 75 12.04 6.00 -17.46
C PRO A 75 11.66 5.76 -15.98
N VAL A 76 11.68 6.83 -15.20
CA VAL A 76 11.23 6.79 -13.79
C VAL A 76 9.75 6.45 -13.74
N MET A 77 9.37 5.50 -12.87
CA MET A 77 7.98 5.13 -12.67
C MET A 77 7.17 6.26 -12.04
N PRO A 78 5.99 6.58 -12.56
CA PRO A 78 5.07 7.50 -11.92
C PRO A 78 4.69 7.06 -10.51
N PHE A 79 4.37 8.01 -9.64
CA PHE A 79 4.14 7.73 -8.22
C PHE A 79 2.92 6.83 -7.97
N ASP A 80 1.85 6.99 -8.74
CA ASP A 80 0.66 6.15 -8.73
C ASP A 80 0.98 4.70 -9.12
N VAL A 81 1.80 4.50 -10.17
CA VAL A 81 2.26 3.17 -10.58
C VAL A 81 3.10 2.52 -9.49
N VAL A 82 4.00 3.28 -8.83
CA VAL A 82 4.77 2.78 -7.67
C VAL A 82 3.82 2.36 -6.53
N GLY A 83 2.76 3.11 -6.31
CA GLY A 83 1.69 2.75 -5.38
C GLY A 83 1.08 1.38 -5.73
N ALA A 84 0.69 1.17 -6.98
CA ALA A 84 0.14 -0.09 -7.47
C ALA A 84 1.15 -1.25 -7.37
N MET A 85 2.41 -1.04 -7.76
CA MET A 85 3.49 -2.02 -7.62
C MET A 85 3.65 -2.48 -6.17
N SER A 86 3.57 -1.55 -5.22
CA SER A 86 3.69 -1.85 -3.79
C SER A 86 2.54 -2.72 -3.29
N GLN A 87 1.32 -2.54 -3.79
CA GLN A 87 0.18 -3.40 -3.45
C GLN A 87 0.40 -4.83 -3.93
N GLY A 88 0.85 -5.01 -5.17
CA GLY A 88 1.19 -6.33 -5.71
C GLY A 88 2.32 -7.00 -4.93
N TYR A 89 3.39 -6.28 -4.65
CA TYR A 89 4.56 -6.78 -3.91
C TYR A 89 4.20 -7.26 -2.49
N ILE A 90 3.56 -6.40 -1.70
CA ILE A 90 3.18 -6.72 -0.33
C ILE A 90 2.09 -7.79 -0.32
N GLY A 91 1.09 -7.64 -1.18
CA GLY A 91 0.00 -8.59 -1.32
C GLY A 91 0.49 -10.00 -1.66
N TYR A 92 1.48 -10.12 -2.56
CA TYR A 92 2.14 -11.39 -2.89
C TYR A 92 2.77 -12.05 -1.64
N HIS A 93 3.50 -11.28 -0.82
CA HIS A 93 4.11 -11.81 0.40
C HIS A 93 3.04 -12.31 1.40
N ILE A 94 1.99 -11.52 1.63
CA ILE A 94 0.89 -11.90 2.54
C ILE A 94 0.16 -13.12 1.98
N GLN A 95 -0.14 -13.14 0.68
CA GLN A 95 -0.84 -14.23 0.00
C GLN A 95 -0.08 -15.56 0.13
N GLN A 96 1.23 -15.53 -0.12
CA GLN A 96 2.10 -16.70 0.02
C GLN A 96 2.19 -17.14 1.48
N ALA A 97 2.46 -16.22 2.41
CA ALA A 97 2.63 -16.52 3.83
C ALA A 97 1.35 -17.08 4.46
N LEU A 98 0.18 -16.46 4.17
CA LEU A 98 -1.09 -16.90 4.71
C LEU A 98 -1.53 -18.24 4.11
N GLY A 99 -1.34 -18.44 2.80
CA GLY A 99 -1.59 -19.73 2.15
C GLY A 99 -0.79 -20.86 2.79
N MET A 100 0.49 -20.62 3.09
CA MET A 100 1.35 -21.60 3.80
C MET A 100 0.84 -21.86 5.23
N ALA A 101 0.47 -20.83 5.98
CA ALA A 101 -0.03 -20.97 7.35
C ALA A 101 -1.35 -21.77 7.39
N LEU A 102 -2.26 -21.51 6.46
CA LEU A 102 -3.51 -22.25 6.31
C LEU A 102 -3.27 -23.72 5.92
N ALA A 103 -2.36 -23.96 4.97
CA ALA A 103 -2.02 -25.33 4.54
C ALA A 103 -1.43 -26.16 5.69
N LYS A 104 -0.56 -25.58 6.54
CA LYS A 104 -0.06 -26.24 7.77
C LYS A 104 -1.20 -26.67 8.72
N GLN A 105 -2.34 -25.98 8.69
CA GLN A 105 -3.53 -26.31 9.49
C GLN A 105 -4.51 -27.23 8.74
N GLY A 106 -4.12 -27.79 7.59
CA GLY A 106 -4.97 -28.66 6.76
C GLY A 106 -6.13 -27.93 6.06
N ARG A 107 -6.00 -26.60 5.86
CA ARG A 107 -7.04 -25.76 5.24
C ARG A 107 -6.63 -25.32 3.84
N SER A 108 -7.57 -25.42 2.91
CA SER A 108 -7.43 -24.91 1.54
C SER A 108 -8.40 -23.76 1.31
N ILE A 109 -8.05 -22.58 1.81
CA ILE A 109 -8.82 -21.35 1.61
C ILE A 109 -8.04 -20.46 0.64
N PRO A 110 -8.62 -20.06 -0.49
CA PRO A 110 -7.95 -19.14 -1.41
C PRO A 110 -7.65 -17.80 -0.74
N VAL A 111 -6.50 -17.23 -1.05
CA VAL A 111 -6.09 -15.88 -0.64
C VAL A 111 -5.79 -15.09 -1.90
N SER A 112 -6.41 -13.94 -2.08
CA SER A 112 -6.28 -13.15 -3.31
C SER A 112 -5.99 -11.70 -3.01
N THR A 113 -5.07 -11.12 -3.77
CA THR A 113 -4.73 -9.69 -3.71
C THR A 113 -5.44 -8.96 -4.85
N ILE A 114 -6.06 -7.84 -4.51
CA ILE A 114 -6.65 -6.91 -5.48
C ILE A 114 -5.88 -5.61 -5.40
N VAL A 115 -5.32 -5.17 -6.52
CA VAL A 115 -4.84 -3.79 -6.65
C VAL A 115 -6.07 -2.90 -6.71
N THR A 116 -6.15 -1.95 -5.77
CA THR A 116 -7.30 -1.08 -5.61
C THR A 116 -6.94 0.37 -5.87
N GLN A 117 -7.90 1.09 -6.41
CA GLN A 117 -7.90 2.53 -6.59
C GLN A 117 -8.85 3.16 -5.58
N VAL A 118 -8.59 4.39 -5.19
CA VAL A 118 -9.46 5.14 -4.27
C VAL A 118 -9.75 6.51 -4.85
N VAL A 119 -11.02 6.83 -5.01
CA VAL A 119 -11.47 8.14 -5.48
C VAL A 119 -11.24 9.17 -4.38
N VAL A 120 -10.66 10.29 -4.76
CA VAL A 120 -10.44 11.47 -3.92
C VAL A 120 -11.02 12.70 -4.60
N ASP A 121 -11.31 13.74 -3.82
CA ASP A 121 -11.79 15.00 -4.35
C ASP A 121 -10.64 15.78 -5.00
N ARG A 122 -10.87 16.29 -6.22
CA ARG A 122 -9.91 17.17 -6.92
C ARG A 122 -9.60 18.43 -6.13
N ASP A 123 -10.60 18.95 -5.43
CA ASP A 123 -10.53 20.21 -4.70
C ASP A 123 -10.15 20.02 -3.22
N ASP A 124 -9.73 18.82 -2.82
CA ASP A 124 -9.29 18.55 -1.45
C ASP A 124 -8.13 19.50 -1.07
N PRO A 125 -8.22 20.22 0.08
CA PRO A 125 -7.21 21.15 0.54
C PRO A 125 -5.80 20.56 0.67
N ALA A 126 -5.68 19.25 0.82
CA ALA A 126 -4.40 18.56 0.89
C ALA A 126 -3.55 18.75 -0.38
N PHE A 127 -4.17 18.96 -1.54
CA PHE A 127 -3.43 19.26 -2.78
C PHE A 127 -2.75 20.63 -2.75
N GLN A 128 -3.31 21.59 -2.01
CA GLN A 128 -2.72 22.92 -1.83
C GLN A 128 -1.62 22.93 -0.75
N ASN A 129 -1.66 21.98 0.19
CA ASN A 129 -0.68 21.86 1.26
C ASN A 129 -0.23 20.40 1.45
N PRO A 130 0.66 19.88 0.59
CA PRO A 130 1.20 18.54 0.73
C PRO A 130 1.96 18.35 2.05
N THR A 131 1.66 17.25 2.76
CA THR A 131 2.24 16.97 4.08
C THR A 131 2.72 15.54 4.26
N LYS A 132 2.33 14.60 3.39
CA LYS A 132 2.66 13.17 3.52
C LYS A 132 4.09 12.91 3.05
N PRO A 133 5.07 12.61 3.95
CA PRO A 133 6.44 12.34 3.52
C PRO A 133 6.54 11.01 2.78
N ILE A 134 7.26 11.01 1.65
CA ILE A 134 7.53 9.82 0.84
C ILE A 134 9.00 9.75 0.43
N GLY A 135 9.44 8.56 0.05
CA GLY A 135 10.77 8.35 -0.51
C GLY A 135 11.91 8.48 0.51
N SER A 136 13.10 8.72 -0.02
CA SER A 136 14.36 8.81 0.72
C SER A 136 14.52 10.17 1.44
N PHE A 137 15.52 10.23 2.32
CA PHE A 137 16.00 11.49 2.87
C PHE A 137 17.05 12.12 1.95
N TYR A 138 17.06 13.44 1.89
CA TYR A 138 17.93 14.26 1.07
C TYR A 138 18.59 15.32 1.94
N THR A 139 19.75 15.80 1.52
CA THR A 139 20.34 17.04 2.05
C THR A 139 19.51 18.24 1.62
N GLU A 140 19.71 19.39 2.28
CA GLU A 140 19.03 20.63 1.89
C GLU A 140 19.37 21.07 0.46
N GLU A 141 20.61 20.87 0.03
CA GLU A 141 21.07 21.23 -1.32
C GLU A 141 20.42 20.35 -2.39
N GLU A 142 20.38 19.03 -2.16
CA GLU A 142 19.69 18.10 -3.03
C GLU A 142 18.19 18.40 -3.11
N ALA A 143 17.56 18.72 -1.98
CA ALA A 143 16.16 19.09 -1.93
C ALA A 143 15.87 20.35 -2.76
N LYS A 144 16.69 21.41 -2.63
CA LYS A 144 16.57 22.63 -3.44
C LYS A 144 16.69 22.34 -4.94
N THR A 145 17.61 21.46 -5.32
CA THR A 145 17.79 21.02 -6.70
C THR A 145 16.52 20.30 -7.22
N LEU A 146 15.99 19.34 -6.46
CA LEU A 146 14.78 18.60 -6.82
C LEU A 146 13.54 19.50 -6.90
N MET A 147 13.41 20.48 -6.01
CA MET A 147 12.36 21.49 -6.07
C MET A 147 12.42 22.29 -7.39
N LYS A 148 13.62 22.70 -7.79
CA LYS A 148 13.84 23.50 -9.01
C LYS A 148 13.66 22.69 -10.29
N GLU A 149 14.22 21.48 -10.35
CA GLU A 149 14.26 20.67 -11.57
C GLU A 149 13.01 19.85 -11.80
N LYS A 150 12.40 19.34 -10.72
CA LYS A 150 11.24 18.42 -10.79
C LYS A 150 9.94 19.01 -10.25
N GLY A 151 9.97 20.23 -9.68
CA GLY A 151 8.79 20.85 -9.07
C GLY A 151 8.29 20.09 -7.82
N TYR A 152 9.14 19.30 -7.17
CA TYR A 152 8.74 18.56 -5.97
C TYR A 152 8.54 19.52 -4.79
N VAL A 153 7.56 19.22 -3.97
CA VAL A 153 7.42 19.86 -2.66
C VAL A 153 8.29 19.06 -1.67
N MET A 154 9.26 19.74 -1.06
CA MET A 154 10.15 19.13 -0.10
C MET A 154 9.97 19.79 1.27
N LYS A 155 10.00 18.99 2.33
CA LYS A 155 9.93 19.49 3.73
C LYS A 155 11.01 18.81 4.56
N GLU A 156 11.51 19.55 5.54
CA GLU A 156 12.40 19.01 6.55
C GLU A 156 11.61 18.04 7.45
N ASP A 157 12.18 16.88 7.77
CA ASP A 157 11.53 15.80 8.52
C ASP A 157 12.29 15.54 9.84
N ALA A 158 11.94 16.29 10.84
CA ALA A 158 12.34 16.07 12.24
C ALA A 158 13.87 15.92 12.48
N GLY A 159 14.68 16.75 11.86
CA GLY A 159 16.15 16.75 12.03
C GLY A 159 16.87 15.62 11.28
N ARG A 160 16.14 14.80 10.52
CA ARG A 160 16.70 13.65 9.77
C ARG A 160 17.10 13.99 8.35
N GLY A 161 16.75 15.19 7.88
CA GLY A 161 16.95 15.66 6.52
C GLY A 161 15.64 16.03 5.83
N TRP A 162 15.72 16.29 4.54
CA TRP A 162 14.58 16.70 3.72
C TRP A 162 13.92 15.51 3.04
N ARG A 163 12.61 15.56 2.92
CA ARG A 163 11.83 14.53 2.19
C ARG A 163 10.85 15.18 1.22
N ARG A 164 10.60 14.49 0.11
CA ARG A 164 9.47 14.83 -0.74
C ARG A 164 8.19 14.62 0.04
N VAL A 165 7.26 15.58 -0.06
CA VAL A 165 5.90 15.44 0.47
C VAL A 165 4.89 15.46 -0.67
N VAL A 166 3.84 14.67 -0.53
CA VAL A 166 2.69 14.63 -1.45
C VAL A 166 1.41 14.96 -0.69
N ALA A 167 0.35 15.25 -1.43
CA ALA A 167 -0.98 15.41 -0.86
C ALA A 167 -1.43 14.12 -0.15
N SER A 168 -2.21 14.27 0.91
CA SER A 168 -2.90 13.14 1.57
C SER A 168 -4.38 13.49 1.67
N PRO A 169 -5.13 13.40 0.55
CA PRO A 169 -6.54 13.75 0.50
C PRO A 169 -7.40 12.72 1.22
N ILE A 170 -8.62 13.11 1.56
CA ILE A 170 -9.59 12.23 2.21
C ILE A 170 -10.14 11.23 1.18
N PRO A 171 -10.04 9.91 1.45
CA PRO A 171 -10.58 8.89 0.56
C PRO A 171 -12.11 8.92 0.59
N GLN A 172 -12.75 8.86 -0.59
CA GLN A 172 -14.20 8.87 -0.73
C GLN A 172 -14.77 7.49 -1.01
N ARG A 173 -14.18 6.75 -1.96
CA ARG A 173 -14.71 5.47 -2.44
C ARG A 173 -13.59 4.60 -3.03
N ILE A 174 -13.57 3.34 -2.67
CA ILE A 174 -12.72 2.35 -3.34
C ILE A 174 -13.41 1.96 -4.66
N VAL A 175 -12.70 2.07 -5.78
CA VAL A 175 -13.25 1.76 -7.11
C VAL A 175 -13.69 0.31 -7.20
N GLU A 176 -12.86 -0.62 -6.73
CA GLU A 176 -13.07 -2.07 -6.80
C GLU A 176 -13.89 -2.63 -5.63
N ILE A 177 -14.64 -1.79 -4.89
CA ILE A 177 -15.33 -2.21 -3.66
C ILE A 177 -16.32 -3.34 -3.88
N ASP A 178 -17.01 -3.36 -5.02
CA ASP A 178 -18.00 -4.40 -5.30
C ASP A 178 -17.32 -5.73 -5.64
N THR A 179 -16.17 -5.71 -6.30
CA THR A 179 -15.32 -6.90 -6.50
C THR A 179 -14.84 -7.44 -5.15
N VAL A 180 -14.37 -6.58 -4.26
CA VAL A 180 -13.97 -6.99 -2.89
C VAL A 180 -15.13 -7.64 -2.17
N LYS A 181 -16.34 -7.06 -2.20
CA LYS A 181 -17.53 -7.61 -1.56
C LYS A 181 -17.94 -8.97 -2.14
N GLN A 182 -17.88 -9.15 -3.45
CA GLN A 182 -18.22 -10.40 -4.14
C GLN A 182 -17.28 -11.54 -3.77
N LEU A 183 -16.00 -11.25 -3.57
CA LEU A 183 -15.00 -12.24 -3.20
C LEU A 183 -15.01 -12.57 -1.71
N CYS A 184 -15.51 -11.67 -0.85
CA CYS A 184 -15.67 -11.96 0.57
C CYS A 184 -16.57 -13.21 0.79
N GLY A 185 -16.10 -14.13 1.61
CA GLY A 185 -16.79 -15.40 1.87
C GLY A 185 -16.36 -16.56 0.98
N SER A 186 -15.84 -16.30 -0.22
CA SER A 186 -15.22 -17.31 -1.09
C SER A 186 -13.70 -17.39 -0.95
N CYS A 187 -13.04 -16.27 -0.64
CA CYS A 187 -11.62 -16.21 -0.35
C CYS A 187 -11.30 -15.17 0.73
N ILE A 188 -10.08 -15.19 1.24
CA ILE A 188 -9.52 -14.10 2.04
C ILE A 188 -9.01 -13.04 1.05
N VAL A 189 -9.52 -11.81 1.17
CA VAL A 189 -9.19 -10.72 0.24
C VAL A 189 -8.15 -9.81 0.88
N ILE A 190 -7.08 -9.51 0.14
CA ILE A 190 -6.11 -8.47 0.46
C ILE A 190 -6.39 -7.30 -0.47
N ALA A 191 -6.71 -6.13 0.06
CA ALA A 191 -7.10 -4.96 -0.72
C ALA A 191 -6.69 -3.65 -0.03
N ALA A 192 -6.89 -2.54 -0.69
CA ALA A 192 -6.62 -1.19 -0.18
C ALA A 192 -5.20 -1.04 0.41
N GLY A 193 -4.21 -1.64 -0.23
CA GLY A 193 -2.81 -1.48 0.16
C GLY A 193 -2.37 -0.03 0.06
N GLY A 194 -1.81 0.52 1.17
CA GLY A 194 -1.48 1.93 1.28
C GLY A 194 -2.67 2.89 1.18
N GLY A 195 -3.90 2.38 1.37
CA GLY A 195 -5.15 3.11 1.20
C GLY A 195 -5.75 3.02 -0.20
N GLY A 196 -5.06 2.39 -1.14
CA GLY A 196 -5.39 2.38 -2.58
C GLY A 196 -4.62 3.43 -3.37
N VAL A 197 -4.58 3.28 -4.70
CA VAL A 197 -4.00 4.29 -5.60
C VAL A 197 -4.99 5.44 -5.74
N PRO A 198 -4.62 6.69 -5.34
CA PRO A 198 -5.53 7.82 -5.44
C PRO A 198 -5.84 8.19 -6.90
N VAL A 199 -7.12 8.37 -7.20
CA VAL A 199 -7.61 8.79 -8.50
C VAL A 199 -8.72 9.84 -8.36
N ILE A 200 -8.85 10.68 -9.37
CA ILE A 200 -9.96 11.61 -9.51
C ILE A 200 -10.94 11.04 -10.53
N GLU A 201 -12.23 11.02 -10.19
CA GLU A 201 -13.29 10.63 -11.13
C GLU A 201 -13.74 11.84 -11.92
N LEU A 202 -13.68 11.74 -13.26
CA LEU A 202 -14.10 12.80 -14.16
C LEU A 202 -15.61 12.71 -14.46
N PRO A 203 -16.24 13.77 -14.98
CA PRO A 203 -17.68 13.78 -15.26
C PRO A 203 -18.16 12.71 -16.26
N ASP A 204 -17.26 12.20 -17.09
CA ASP A 204 -17.53 11.11 -18.03
C ASP A 204 -17.34 9.71 -17.42
N GLY A 205 -16.99 9.63 -16.13
CA GLY A 205 -16.72 8.39 -15.41
C GLY A 205 -15.31 7.83 -15.61
N SER A 206 -14.46 8.49 -16.39
CA SER A 206 -13.05 8.11 -16.50
C SER A 206 -12.26 8.49 -15.23
N LEU A 207 -11.14 7.80 -15.01
CA LEU A 207 -10.29 8.01 -13.84
C LEU A 207 -8.97 8.65 -14.25
N GLU A 208 -8.57 9.67 -13.54
CA GLU A 208 -7.28 10.34 -13.68
C GLU A 208 -6.43 10.07 -12.44
N SER A 209 -5.22 9.52 -12.63
CA SER A 209 -4.31 9.29 -11.51
C SER A 209 -3.70 10.59 -10.99
N VAL A 210 -3.42 10.64 -9.68
CA VAL A 210 -2.84 11.82 -9.03
C VAL A 210 -1.68 11.43 -8.13
N ALA A 211 -0.70 12.33 -8.02
CA ALA A 211 0.46 12.15 -7.15
C ALA A 211 0.09 12.42 -5.68
N ALA A 212 -0.63 11.50 -5.08
CA ALA A 212 -1.09 11.58 -3.70
C ALA A 212 -0.92 10.25 -2.96
N ALA A 213 -1.01 10.24 -1.65
CA ALA A 213 -0.95 9.05 -0.80
C ALA A 213 -1.99 9.16 0.32
N ILE A 214 -2.74 8.10 0.56
CA ILE A 214 -3.78 8.03 1.60
C ILE A 214 -3.14 7.81 2.99
#